data_5c41674ad1dad044df7dbd7b3e409bb0
#
_entry.id   5c41674ad1dad044df7dbd7b3e409bb0
#
_cell.length_a   1.000
_cell.length_b   1.000
_cell.length_c   1.000
_cell.angle_alpha   90.00
_cell.angle_beta   90.00
_cell.angle_gamma   90.00
#
_symmetry.space_group_name_H-M   'P 1'
#
loop_
_entity.id
_entity.type
_entity.pdbx_description
1 polymer ?
#
loop_
_entity_poly.entity_id
_entity_poly.type
_entity_poly.pdbx_seq_one_letter_code
_entity_poly.pdbx_strand_id
1 'polypeptide(L)'
;TLGLMIVLLAARAWRQRHLPDQPLKLPLFILLVVIAQAAFGMWTVTLKLWPQVVTGHLLGGFATLSLLFLLTLRLSGVLPALAVPRRLQRWASAGLMLAILQIALGGWVSSNYAAVACVDVPTCHGQWWPEADFANGFHLTQHIGPNYLGGQLDSEARTAIHLTHRLGAMLLTGVLLGLAWQLRKVGMSRLAGLLLVALAAQIGLGLSNVLFGLPLAVAVAHNAGGAALLLTLVLVNYHARAVLVRARAPRFSRWTYSLKGEQPWRP
;
A
#
# COMPACT_ATOMS: atom_id res chain seq x y z
N THR A 1 1.51 -15.74 16.45
CA THR A 1 1.74 -14.51 17.28
C THR A 1 0.99 -13.29 16.76
N LEU A 2 1.16 -12.83 15.51
CA LEU A 2 0.52 -11.61 14.96
C LEU A 2 -1.02 -11.66 15.05
N GLY A 3 -1.64 -12.77 14.67
CA GLY A 3 -3.11 -12.92 14.75
C GLY A 3 -3.65 -12.73 16.16
N LEU A 4 -2.98 -13.31 17.17
CA LEU A 4 -3.35 -13.13 18.57
C LEU A 4 -3.25 -11.66 19.01
N MET A 5 -2.18 -10.97 18.62
CA MET A 5 -2.02 -9.54 18.93
C MET A 5 -3.17 -8.70 18.33
N ILE A 6 -3.60 -9.02 17.11
CA ILE A 6 -4.72 -8.32 16.45
C ILE A 6 -6.06 -8.64 17.14
N VAL A 7 -6.27 -9.87 17.59
CA VAL A 7 -7.45 -10.23 18.41
C VAL A 7 -7.48 -9.42 19.70
N LEU A 8 -6.35 -9.34 20.42
CA LEU A 8 -6.23 -8.53 21.66
C LEU A 8 -6.46 -7.04 21.39
N LEU A 9 -5.93 -6.53 20.29
CA LEU A 9 -6.15 -5.15 19.85
C LEU A 9 -7.63 -4.86 19.60
N ALA A 10 -8.32 -5.74 18.86
CA ALA A 10 -9.75 -5.62 18.58
C ALA A 10 -10.59 -5.75 19.86
N ALA A 11 -10.25 -6.69 20.73
CA ALA A 11 -10.92 -6.87 22.02
C ALA A 11 -10.76 -5.62 22.92
N ARG A 12 -9.54 -5.04 22.99
CA ARG A 12 -9.31 -3.78 23.70
C ARG A 12 -10.12 -2.63 23.13
N ALA A 13 -10.12 -2.47 21.79
CA ALA A 13 -10.92 -1.44 21.13
C ALA A 13 -12.42 -1.61 21.41
N TRP A 14 -12.92 -2.86 21.45
CA TRP A 14 -14.31 -3.16 21.81
C TRP A 14 -14.63 -2.81 23.27
N ARG A 15 -13.76 -3.16 24.21
CA ARG A 15 -13.94 -2.82 25.63
C ARG A 15 -13.97 -1.31 25.86
N GLN A 16 -13.14 -0.56 25.10
CA GLN A 16 -13.02 0.88 25.21
C GLN A 16 -13.95 1.66 24.25
N ARG A 17 -14.93 1.01 23.63
CA ARG A 17 -15.83 1.63 22.63
C ARG A 17 -16.66 2.81 23.15
N HIS A 18 -16.78 2.93 24.46
CA HIS A 18 -17.54 4.02 25.09
C HIS A 18 -16.70 5.27 25.33
N LEU A 19 -15.37 5.17 25.19
CA LEU A 19 -14.48 6.31 25.33
C LEU A 19 -14.56 7.20 24.08
N PRO A 20 -14.60 8.53 24.23
CA PRO A 20 -14.59 9.45 23.10
C PRO A 20 -13.31 9.26 22.28
N ASP A 21 -13.42 9.43 20.96
CA ASP A 21 -12.32 9.39 19.99
C ASP A 21 -11.59 8.04 19.82
N GLN A 22 -12.10 6.96 20.41
CA GLN A 22 -11.50 5.62 20.21
C GLN A 22 -11.87 5.04 18.83
N PRO A 23 -10.87 4.62 18.03
CA PRO A 23 -11.12 4.02 16.72
C PRO A 23 -11.60 2.58 16.88
N LEU A 24 -12.92 2.34 16.84
CA LEU A 24 -13.48 0.98 16.92
C LEU A 24 -13.47 0.26 15.57
N LYS A 25 -13.91 0.97 14.51
CA LYS A 25 -14.15 0.35 13.18
C LYS A 25 -12.86 -0.17 12.56
N LEU A 26 -11.76 0.54 12.72
CA LEU A 26 -10.48 0.16 12.08
C LEU A 26 -9.87 -1.11 12.69
N PRO A 27 -9.75 -1.28 14.03
CA PRO A 27 -9.28 -2.54 14.63
C PRO A 27 -10.15 -3.75 14.28
N LEU A 28 -11.49 -3.59 14.24
CA LEU A 28 -12.40 -4.68 13.82
C LEU A 28 -12.23 -5.03 12.35
N PHE A 29 -12.02 -4.04 11.48
CA PHE A 29 -11.76 -4.29 10.07
C PHE A 29 -10.40 -4.99 9.85
N ILE A 30 -9.36 -4.61 10.62
CA ILE A 30 -8.07 -5.30 10.60
C ILE A 30 -8.24 -6.76 11.01
N LEU A 31 -9.01 -7.04 12.05
CA LEU A 31 -9.29 -8.42 12.47
C LEU A 31 -9.98 -9.23 11.36
N LEU A 32 -10.98 -8.64 10.68
CA LEU A 32 -11.65 -9.28 9.55
C LEU A 32 -10.66 -9.61 8.42
N VAL A 33 -9.79 -8.65 8.05
CA VAL A 33 -8.76 -8.85 7.03
C VAL A 33 -7.81 -9.99 7.42
N VAL A 34 -7.40 -10.07 8.69
CA VAL A 34 -6.48 -11.13 9.16
C VAL A 34 -7.14 -12.50 9.19
N ILE A 35 -8.43 -12.59 9.51
CA ILE A 35 -9.19 -13.85 9.40
C ILE A 35 -9.23 -14.30 7.93
N ALA A 36 -9.54 -13.40 7.00
CA ALA A 36 -9.49 -13.70 5.57
C ALA A 36 -8.08 -14.12 5.12
N GLN A 37 -7.03 -13.45 5.63
CA GLN A 37 -5.63 -13.79 5.35
C GLN A 37 -5.24 -15.20 5.82
N ALA A 38 -5.77 -15.65 6.96
CA ALA A 38 -5.55 -17.02 7.42
C ALA A 38 -6.15 -18.04 6.45
N ALA A 39 -7.34 -17.77 5.92
CA ALA A 39 -7.96 -18.62 4.90
C ALA A 39 -7.16 -18.63 3.59
N PHE A 40 -6.79 -17.44 3.08
CA PHE A 40 -5.93 -17.35 1.89
C PHE A 40 -4.59 -18.04 2.08
N GLY A 41 -3.93 -17.89 3.25
CA GLY A 41 -2.69 -18.58 3.56
C GLY A 41 -2.81 -20.10 3.56
N MET A 42 -3.91 -20.65 4.09
CA MET A 42 -4.23 -22.06 3.99
C MET A 42 -4.42 -22.50 2.53
N TRP A 43 -5.15 -21.72 1.74
CA TRP A 43 -5.41 -22.04 0.34
C TRP A 43 -4.16 -21.94 -0.55
N THR A 44 -3.15 -21.14 -0.22
CA THR A 44 -1.88 -21.15 -0.97
C THR A 44 -1.26 -22.55 -0.98
N VAL A 45 -1.40 -23.30 0.11
CA VAL A 45 -0.86 -24.67 0.23
C VAL A 45 -1.84 -25.69 -0.35
N THR A 46 -3.11 -25.66 0.09
CA THR A 46 -4.11 -26.69 -0.28
C THR A 46 -4.52 -26.63 -1.75
N LEU A 47 -4.46 -25.43 -2.38
CA LEU A 47 -4.70 -25.23 -3.81
C LEU A 47 -3.40 -25.17 -4.62
N LYS A 48 -2.30 -25.72 -4.07
CA LYS A 48 -1.04 -25.96 -4.77
C LYS A 48 -0.52 -24.70 -5.51
N LEU A 49 -0.41 -23.58 -4.77
CA LEU A 49 0.10 -22.28 -5.25
C LEU A 49 -0.74 -21.65 -6.37
N TRP A 50 -2.06 -21.87 -6.36
CA TRP A 50 -2.95 -21.26 -7.34
C TRP A 50 -2.75 -19.73 -7.40
N PRO A 51 -2.40 -19.15 -8.59
CA PRO A 51 -1.88 -17.77 -8.70
C PRO A 51 -2.79 -16.69 -8.12
N GLN A 52 -4.10 -16.85 -8.25
CA GLN A 52 -5.11 -15.91 -7.73
C GLN A 52 -5.05 -15.85 -6.20
N VAL A 53 -4.92 -17.00 -5.55
CA VAL A 53 -4.85 -17.08 -4.09
C VAL A 53 -3.52 -16.56 -3.56
N VAL A 54 -2.42 -16.89 -4.23
CA VAL A 54 -1.07 -16.39 -3.86
C VAL A 54 -1.04 -14.85 -3.96
N THR A 55 -1.53 -14.29 -5.07
CA THR A 55 -1.61 -12.83 -5.26
C THR A 55 -2.56 -12.19 -4.24
N GLY A 56 -3.71 -12.81 -3.99
CA GLY A 56 -4.67 -12.33 -2.98
C GLY A 56 -4.10 -12.35 -1.56
N HIS A 57 -3.36 -13.40 -1.21
CA HIS A 57 -2.67 -13.50 0.08
C HIS A 57 -1.58 -12.41 0.23
N LEU A 58 -0.79 -12.17 -0.80
CA LEU A 58 0.18 -11.08 -0.83
C LEU A 58 -0.50 -9.71 -0.59
N LEU A 59 -1.54 -9.39 -1.37
CA LEU A 59 -2.28 -8.13 -1.25
C LEU A 59 -2.90 -7.93 0.14
N GLY A 60 -3.46 -8.97 0.71
CA GLY A 60 -4.02 -8.91 2.05
C GLY A 60 -2.94 -8.73 3.13
N GLY A 61 -1.73 -9.27 2.95
CA GLY A 61 -0.58 -8.98 3.80
C GLY A 61 -0.19 -7.50 3.76
N PHE A 62 -0.07 -6.92 2.58
CA PHE A 62 0.17 -5.48 2.39
C PHE A 62 -0.98 -4.62 2.95
N ALA A 63 -2.22 -5.05 2.79
CA ALA A 63 -3.39 -4.37 3.38
C ALA A 63 -3.33 -4.39 4.92
N THR A 64 -3.02 -5.53 5.53
CA THR A 64 -2.86 -5.66 6.98
C THR A 64 -1.79 -4.71 7.50
N LEU A 65 -0.61 -4.70 6.87
CA LEU A 65 0.49 -3.80 7.22
C LEU A 65 0.08 -2.32 7.10
N SER A 66 -0.58 -1.95 6.00
CA SER A 66 -1.03 -0.57 5.75
C SER A 66 -2.09 -0.10 6.73
N LEU A 67 -3.03 -0.98 7.09
CA LEU A 67 -4.10 -0.67 8.05
C LEU A 67 -3.57 -0.56 9.48
N LEU A 68 -2.62 -1.41 9.88
CA LEU A 68 -1.93 -1.30 11.18
C LEU A 68 -1.13 0.01 11.25
N PHE A 69 -0.41 0.36 10.19
CA PHE A 69 0.31 1.62 10.10
C PHE A 69 -0.66 2.82 10.18
N LEU A 70 -1.78 2.78 9.46
CA LEU A 70 -2.81 3.82 9.53
C LEU A 70 -3.39 3.93 10.96
N LEU A 71 -3.61 2.81 11.65
CA LEU A 71 -4.06 2.80 13.03
C LEU A 71 -3.02 3.46 13.95
N THR A 72 -1.75 3.13 13.79
CA THR A 72 -0.64 3.74 14.52
C THR A 72 -0.60 5.26 14.31
N LEU A 73 -0.73 5.74 13.06
CA LEU A 73 -0.80 7.17 12.76
C LEU A 73 -1.98 7.87 13.44
N ARG A 74 -3.14 7.20 13.54
CA ARG A 74 -4.32 7.76 14.22
C ARG A 74 -4.15 7.83 15.74
N LEU A 75 -3.48 6.85 16.34
CA LEU A 75 -3.28 6.76 17.78
C LEU A 75 -2.08 7.59 18.26
N SER A 76 -1.10 7.87 17.41
CA SER A 76 0.12 8.60 17.79
C SER A 76 -0.09 10.10 17.99
N GLY A 77 -1.30 10.61 17.76
CA GLY A 77 -1.58 12.04 17.88
C GLY A 77 -0.84 12.93 16.86
N VAL A 78 -0.20 12.33 15.85
CA VAL A 78 0.40 13.06 14.74
C VAL A 78 -0.71 13.86 14.05
N LEU A 79 -0.73 15.16 14.34
CA LEU A 79 -1.70 16.05 13.75
C LEU A 79 -1.40 16.18 12.26
N PRO A 80 -2.43 16.01 11.43
CA PRO A 80 -2.28 16.21 10.00
C PRO A 80 -1.97 17.67 9.70
N ALA A 81 -1.23 17.86 8.61
CA ALA A 81 -0.87 19.17 8.12
C ALA A 81 -2.10 20.05 7.82
N LEU A 82 -1.85 21.35 7.67
CA LEU A 82 -2.79 22.39 7.24
C LEU A 82 -3.64 21.98 6.02
N ALA A 83 -4.72 22.73 5.78
CA ALA A 83 -5.60 22.52 4.62
C ALA A 83 -4.81 22.38 3.32
N VAL A 84 -4.86 21.20 2.71
CA VAL A 84 -4.17 20.93 1.44
C VAL A 84 -5.14 21.04 0.28
N PRO A 85 -4.67 21.50 -0.90
CA PRO A 85 -5.51 21.60 -2.09
C PRO A 85 -6.12 20.26 -2.50
N ARG A 86 -7.37 20.26 -2.98
CA ARG A 86 -8.04 19.05 -3.51
C ARG A 86 -7.22 18.35 -4.62
N ARG A 87 -6.44 19.14 -5.37
CA ARG A 87 -5.53 18.60 -6.39
C ARG A 87 -4.50 17.66 -5.78
N LEU A 88 -3.86 18.03 -4.67
CA LEU A 88 -2.91 17.16 -3.97
C LEU A 88 -3.58 15.88 -3.47
N GLN A 89 -4.81 15.98 -2.93
CA GLN A 89 -5.57 14.81 -2.47
C GLN A 89 -5.84 13.82 -3.62
N ARG A 90 -6.18 14.33 -4.82
CA ARG A 90 -6.40 13.50 -6.01
C ARG A 90 -5.10 12.80 -6.43
N TRP A 91 -3.98 13.51 -6.49
CA TRP A 91 -2.68 12.94 -6.82
C TRP A 91 -2.23 11.90 -5.79
N ALA A 92 -2.40 12.17 -4.50
CA ALA A 92 -2.08 11.22 -3.43
C ALA A 92 -2.93 9.94 -3.53
N SER A 93 -4.25 10.09 -3.80
CA SER A 93 -5.14 8.94 -3.97
C SER A 93 -4.82 8.15 -5.23
N ALA A 94 -4.54 8.82 -6.35
CA ALA A 94 -4.14 8.17 -7.60
C ALA A 94 -2.83 7.39 -7.43
N GLY A 95 -1.83 8.01 -6.80
CA GLY A 95 -0.55 7.34 -6.48
C GLY A 95 -0.73 6.09 -5.61
N LEU A 96 -1.57 6.16 -4.57
CA LEU A 96 -1.87 5.02 -3.71
C LEU A 96 -2.58 3.90 -4.48
N MET A 97 -3.60 4.23 -5.27
CA MET A 97 -4.34 3.23 -6.07
C MET A 97 -3.45 2.56 -7.11
N LEU A 98 -2.63 3.33 -7.83
CA LEU A 98 -1.69 2.78 -8.79
C LEU A 98 -0.60 1.92 -8.12
N ALA A 99 -0.13 2.30 -6.93
CA ALA A 99 0.81 1.46 -6.17
C ALA A 99 0.19 0.12 -5.77
N ILE A 100 -1.08 0.10 -5.34
CA ILE A 100 -1.81 -1.14 -5.02
C ILE A 100 -1.94 -2.00 -6.28
N LEU A 101 -2.30 -1.42 -7.43
CA LEU A 101 -2.37 -2.14 -8.71
C LEU A 101 -1.00 -2.67 -9.13
N GLN A 102 0.06 -1.90 -8.95
CA GLN A 102 1.43 -2.32 -9.27
C GLN A 102 1.91 -3.47 -8.37
N ILE A 103 1.53 -3.46 -7.09
CA ILE A 103 1.78 -4.59 -6.18
C ILE A 103 0.99 -5.82 -6.61
N ALA A 104 -0.27 -5.66 -7.06
CA ALA A 104 -1.07 -6.76 -7.61
C ALA A 104 -0.41 -7.36 -8.86
N LEU A 105 0.06 -6.52 -9.78
CA LEU A 105 0.83 -6.96 -10.96
C LEU A 105 2.13 -7.66 -10.54
N GLY A 106 2.85 -7.16 -9.53
CA GLY A 106 4.05 -7.82 -8.98
C GLY A 106 3.74 -9.19 -8.36
N GLY A 107 2.62 -9.30 -7.65
CA GLY A 107 2.11 -10.58 -7.15
C GLY A 107 1.77 -11.55 -8.28
N TRP A 108 1.17 -11.04 -9.36
CA TRP A 108 0.86 -11.82 -10.55
C TRP A 108 2.12 -12.27 -11.29
N VAL A 109 3.15 -11.41 -11.41
CA VAL A 109 4.49 -11.77 -11.91
C VAL A 109 5.09 -12.91 -11.09
N SER A 110 5.05 -12.79 -9.76
CA SER A 110 5.65 -13.76 -8.85
C SER A 110 4.93 -15.11 -8.88
N SER A 111 3.60 -15.11 -8.81
CA SER A 111 2.77 -16.32 -8.75
C SER A 111 2.73 -17.11 -10.07
N ASN A 112 2.99 -16.45 -11.20
CA ASN A 112 3.08 -17.08 -12.53
C ASN A 112 4.54 -17.29 -13.00
N TYR A 113 5.54 -17.08 -12.13
CA TYR A 113 6.95 -17.23 -12.47
C TYR A 113 7.41 -16.41 -13.69
N ALA A 114 6.81 -15.23 -13.87
CA ALA A 114 7.08 -14.35 -15.01
C ALA A 114 8.26 -13.39 -14.77
N ALA A 115 8.90 -13.40 -13.59
CA ALA A 115 9.95 -12.44 -13.22
C ALA A 115 11.19 -12.51 -14.12
N VAL A 116 11.49 -13.68 -14.68
CA VAL A 116 12.63 -13.93 -15.57
C VAL A 116 12.23 -14.03 -17.05
N ALA A 117 10.98 -13.69 -17.40
CA ALA A 117 10.53 -13.75 -18.79
C ALA A 117 11.24 -12.73 -19.69
N CYS A 118 11.56 -11.53 -19.18
CA CYS A 118 12.37 -10.53 -19.89
C CYS A 118 13.71 -10.35 -19.16
N VAL A 119 14.79 -10.78 -19.75
CA VAL A 119 16.16 -10.77 -19.15
C VAL A 119 16.96 -9.52 -19.45
N ASP A 120 16.48 -8.66 -20.33
CA ASP A 120 17.14 -7.44 -20.80
C ASP A 120 16.33 -6.17 -20.45
N VAL A 121 16.99 -5.02 -20.39
CA VAL A 121 16.43 -3.70 -20.12
C VAL A 121 17.16 -2.68 -21.02
N PRO A 122 16.42 -1.76 -21.68
CA PRO A 122 15.00 -1.45 -21.59
C PRO A 122 14.09 -2.36 -22.44
N THR A 123 14.66 -3.15 -23.31
CA THR A 123 13.97 -4.09 -24.19
C THR A 123 13.56 -5.38 -23.47
N CYS A 124 12.86 -6.25 -24.17
CA CYS A 124 12.61 -7.62 -23.77
C CYS A 124 12.88 -8.51 -25.00
N HIS A 125 13.79 -9.46 -24.86
CA HIS A 125 14.31 -10.28 -25.97
C HIS A 125 14.88 -9.41 -27.15
N GLY A 126 15.53 -8.29 -26.82
CA GLY A 126 16.10 -7.34 -27.80
C GLY A 126 15.03 -6.49 -28.52
N GLN A 127 13.75 -6.61 -28.18
CA GLN A 127 12.64 -5.91 -28.84
C GLN A 127 11.95 -4.95 -27.89
N TRP A 128 11.49 -3.79 -28.40
CA TRP A 128 10.66 -2.85 -27.64
C TRP A 128 9.24 -3.40 -27.38
N TRP A 129 8.73 -4.20 -28.33
CA TRP A 129 7.46 -4.86 -28.24
C TRP A 129 7.64 -6.34 -28.66
N PRO A 130 7.97 -7.21 -27.71
CA PRO A 130 8.19 -8.64 -27.97
C PRO A 130 6.86 -9.34 -28.26
N GLU A 131 6.95 -10.54 -28.79
CA GLU A 131 5.81 -11.44 -28.88
C GLU A 131 5.28 -11.75 -27.47
N ALA A 132 3.98 -11.52 -27.26
CA ALA A 132 3.36 -11.58 -25.94
C ALA A 132 1.88 -11.96 -26.02
N ASP A 133 1.49 -12.98 -25.25
CA ASP A 133 0.09 -13.44 -25.19
C ASP A 133 -0.60 -12.86 -23.94
N PHE A 134 -1.26 -11.72 -24.11
CA PHE A 134 -2.00 -11.06 -23.04
C PHE A 134 -3.27 -11.82 -22.62
N ALA A 135 -3.90 -12.57 -23.54
CA ALA A 135 -5.12 -13.31 -23.25
C ALA A 135 -4.85 -14.43 -22.23
N ASN A 136 -3.85 -15.25 -22.47
CA ASN A 136 -3.44 -16.31 -21.55
C ASN A 136 -2.69 -15.76 -20.33
N GLY A 137 -1.86 -14.72 -20.47
CA GLY A 137 -1.13 -14.08 -19.37
C GLY A 137 -2.06 -13.49 -18.30
N PHE A 138 -3.22 -12.99 -18.69
CA PHE A 138 -4.23 -12.41 -17.78
C PHE A 138 -5.52 -13.21 -17.70
N HIS A 139 -5.48 -14.51 -17.99
CA HIS A 139 -6.59 -15.42 -17.78
C HIS A 139 -6.81 -15.66 -16.29
N LEU A 140 -7.76 -14.89 -15.70
CA LEU A 140 -8.02 -14.89 -14.25
C LEU A 140 -8.81 -16.11 -13.75
N THR A 141 -9.28 -16.99 -14.63
CA THR A 141 -10.05 -18.19 -14.29
C THR A 141 -9.25 -19.47 -14.53
N GLN A 142 -7.95 -19.46 -14.23
CA GLN A 142 -7.11 -20.66 -14.29
C GLN A 142 -7.71 -21.80 -13.43
N HIS A 143 -7.60 -23.02 -13.92
CA HIS A 143 -8.22 -24.20 -13.28
C HIS A 143 -7.62 -24.49 -11.90
N ILE A 144 -8.48 -24.86 -10.94
CA ILE A 144 -8.06 -25.41 -9.65
C ILE A 144 -7.69 -26.89 -9.87
N GLY A 145 -6.52 -27.31 -9.36
CA GLY A 145 -6.12 -28.71 -9.39
C GLY A 145 -4.67 -28.97 -9.82
N PRO A 146 -4.15 -28.31 -10.89
CA PRO A 146 -2.74 -28.40 -11.23
C PRO A 146 -1.84 -27.91 -10.09
N ASN A 147 -0.60 -28.40 -10.05
CA ASN A 147 0.43 -27.83 -9.20
C ASN A 147 1.07 -26.64 -9.95
N TYR A 148 0.91 -25.44 -9.41
CA TYR A 148 1.45 -24.22 -10.01
C TYR A 148 2.92 -23.94 -9.65
N LEU A 149 3.58 -24.82 -8.93
CA LEU A 149 5.01 -24.72 -8.66
C LEU A 149 5.81 -24.70 -10.00
N GLY A 150 6.61 -23.68 -10.21
CA GLY A 150 7.35 -23.45 -11.45
C GLY A 150 6.55 -22.76 -12.56
N GLY A 151 5.24 -22.53 -12.37
CA GLY A 151 4.34 -21.89 -13.32
C GLY A 151 3.77 -22.84 -14.36
N GLN A 152 2.62 -22.49 -14.92
CA GLN A 152 1.89 -23.28 -15.93
C GLN A 152 1.74 -22.54 -17.26
N LEU A 153 2.10 -21.26 -17.30
CA LEU A 153 1.99 -20.42 -18.48
C LEU A 153 3.20 -20.63 -19.42
N ASP A 154 2.98 -20.49 -20.70
CA ASP A 154 4.03 -20.45 -21.72
C ASP A 154 4.89 -19.18 -21.67
N SER A 155 5.91 -19.09 -22.53
CA SER A 155 6.86 -17.99 -22.56
C SER A 155 6.20 -16.66 -22.91
N GLU A 156 5.32 -16.66 -23.90
CA GLU A 156 4.64 -15.47 -24.45
C GLU A 156 3.66 -14.88 -23.42
N ALA A 157 2.94 -15.72 -22.68
CA ALA A 157 2.04 -15.30 -21.61
C ALA A 157 2.82 -14.72 -20.43
N ARG A 158 3.94 -15.30 -20.01
CA ARG A 158 4.82 -14.74 -18.98
C ARG A 158 5.45 -13.43 -19.43
N THR A 159 5.83 -13.31 -20.72
CA THR A 159 6.33 -12.08 -21.30
C THR A 159 5.29 -10.96 -21.23
N ALA A 160 4.02 -11.26 -21.55
CA ALA A 160 2.91 -10.31 -21.41
C ALA A 160 2.74 -9.78 -20.00
N ILE A 161 2.81 -10.68 -18.99
CA ILE A 161 2.71 -10.31 -17.58
C ILE A 161 3.88 -9.41 -17.17
N HIS A 162 5.13 -9.77 -17.50
CA HIS A 162 6.32 -9.01 -17.14
C HIS A 162 6.32 -7.63 -17.81
N LEU A 163 5.98 -7.57 -19.10
CA LEU A 163 5.88 -6.31 -19.85
C LEU A 163 4.84 -5.37 -19.22
N THR A 164 3.66 -5.88 -18.89
CA THR A 164 2.61 -5.11 -18.22
C THR A 164 3.08 -4.56 -16.86
N HIS A 165 3.82 -5.35 -16.08
CA HIS A 165 4.39 -4.90 -14.82
C HIS A 165 5.40 -3.77 -15.04
N ARG A 166 6.26 -3.83 -16.06
CA ARG A 166 7.20 -2.75 -16.41
C ARG A 166 6.47 -1.47 -16.83
N LEU A 167 5.45 -1.58 -17.69
CA LEU A 167 4.62 -0.46 -18.12
C LEU A 167 3.89 0.19 -16.95
N GLY A 168 3.34 -0.62 -16.05
CA GLY A 168 2.74 -0.15 -14.81
C GLY A 168 3.72 0.59 -13.91
N ALA A 169 4.97 0.10 -13.80
CA ALA A 169 6.02 0.77 -13.03
C ALA A 169 6.40 2.14 -13.64
N MET A 170 6.46 2.26 -14.95
CA MET A 170 6.70 3.56 -15.63
C MET A 170 5.57 4.55 -15.38
N LEU A 171 4.31 4.10 -15.51
CA LEU A 171 3.13 4.93 -15.23
C LEU A 171 3.12 5.38 -13.75
N LEU A 172 3.34 4.45 -12.82
CA LEU A 172 3.42 4.77 -11.39
C LEU A 172 4.54 5.78 -11.12
N THR A 173 5.71 5.60 -11.71
CA THR A 173 6.85 6.52 -11.58
C THR A 173 6.45 7.93 -12.00
N GLY A 174 5.82 8.11 -13.16
CA GLY A 174 5.36 9.42 -13.65
C GLY A 174 4.38 10.08 -12.67
N VAL A 175 3.42 9.32 -12.16
CA VAL A 175 2.43 9.81 -11.18
C VAL A 175 3.10 10.19 -9.85
N LEU A 176 4.04 9.40 -9.35
CA LEU A 176 4.73 9.68 -8.08
C LEU A 176 5.70 10.88 -8.19
N LEU A 177 6.34 11.08 -9.33
CA LEU A 177 7.12 12.30 -9.61
C LEU A 177 6.21 13.54 -9.60
N GLY A 178 5.05 13.45 -10.23
CA GLY A 178 4.04 14.50 -10.19
C GLY A 178 3.52 14.77 -8.78
N LEU A 179 3.29 13.72 -7.98
CA LEU A 179 2.91 13.84 -6.56
C LEU A 179 4.01 14.52 -5.74
N ALA A 180 5.28 14.12 -5.90
CA ALA A 180 6.41 14.73 -5.21
C ALA A 180 6.54 16.23 -5.54
N TRP A 181 6.31 16.60 -6.79
CA TRP A 181 6.23 18.00 -7.22
C TRP A 181 5.12 18.77 -6.51
N GLN A 182 3.90 18.22 -6.42
CA GLN A 182 2.78 18.83 -5.71
C GLN A 182 3.06 18.97 -4.21
N LEU A 183 3.68 17.96 -3.59
CA LEU A 183 4.08 18.02 -2.17
C LEU A 183 5.07 19.15 -1.90
N ARG A 184 6.07 19.34 -2.79
CA ARG A 184 7.02 20.46 -2.67
C ARG A 184 6.33 21.83 -2.78
N LYS A 185 5.38 21.98 -3.70
CA LYS A 185 4.62 23.23 -3.89
C LYS A 185 3.83 23.66 -2.64
N VAL A 186 3.40 22.72 -1.82
CA VAL A 186 2.66 23.02 -0.57
C VAL A 186 3.55 22.99 0.68
N GLY A 187 4.89 23.01 0.51
CA GLY A 187 5.83 23.06 1.63
C GLY A 187 6.12 21.71 2.32
N MET A 188 5.62 20.59 1.78
CA MET A 188 5.83 19.24 2.34
C MET A 188 7.09 18.57 1.77
N SER A 189 8.21 19.29 1.74
CA SER A 189 9.45 18.85 1.09
C SER A 189 10.04 17.57 1.71
N ARG A 190 9.87 17.34 3.02
CA ARG A 190 10.34 16.11 3.69
C ARG A 190 9.58 14.87 3.19
N LEU A 191 8.25 14.97 3.05
CA LEU A 191 7.43 13.87 2.49
C LEU A 191 7.74 13.63 1.01
N ALA A 192 7.97 14.71 0.24
CA ALA A 192 8.41 14.58 -1.15
C ALA A 192 9.79 13.87 -1.24
N GLY A 193 10.73 14.22 -0.37
CA GLY A 193 12.04 13.57 -0.31
C GLY A 193 11.93 12.09 0.04
N LEU A 194 11.15 11.74 1.07
CA LEU A 194 10.89 10.36 1.47
C LEU A 194 10.28 9.53 0.33
N LEU A 195 9.28 10.10 -0.36
CA LEU A 195 8.63 9.45 -1.51
C LEU A 195 9.62 9.19 -2.64
N LEU A 196 10.48 10.17 -2.97
CA LEU A 196 11.47 10.04 -4.05
C LEU A 196 12.56 9.01 -3.70
N VAL A 197 13.02 8.97 -2.46
CA VAL A 197 13.99 7.96 -2.00
C VAL A 197 13.40 6.57 -2.06
N ALA A 198 12.17 6.37 -1.55
CA ALA A 198 11.47 5.08 -1.61
C ALA A 198 11.23 4.64 -3.06
N LEU A 199 10.83 5.56 -3.96
CA LEU A 199 10.64 5.28 -5.38
C LEU A 199 11.96 4.89 -6.06
N ALA A 200 13.03 5.65 -5.84
CA ALA A 200 14.34 5.36 -6.44
C ALA A 200 14.90 4.00 -5.99
N ALA A 201 14.78 3.70 -4.69
CA ALA A 201 15.16 2.39 -4.15
C ALA A 201 14.35 1.26 -4.80
N GLN A 202 13.02 1.43 -4.94
CA GLN A 202 12.15 0.42 -5.54
C GLN A 202 12.47 0.16 -7.02
N ILE A 203 12.74 1.22 -7.78
CA ILE A 203 13.15 1.12 -9.19
C ILE A 203 14.52 0.41 -9.26
N GLY A 204 15.50 0.83 -8.46
CA GLY A 204 16.82 0.22 -8.43
C GLY A 204 16.78 -1.27 -8.12
N LEU A 205 15.98 -1.68 -7.12
CA LEU A 205 15.79 -3.09 -6.77
C LEU A 205 15.08 -3.87 -7.89
N GLY A 206 14.08 -3.25 -8.56
CA GLY A 206 13.41 -3.85 -9.71
C GLY A 206 14.35 -4.09 -10.89
N LEU A 207 15.16 -3.10 -11.24
CA LEU A 207 16.18 -3.23 -12.28
C LEU A 207 17.23 -4.29 -11.91
N SER A 208 17.67 -4.32 -10.66
CA SER A 208 18.62 -5.30 -10.14
C SER A 208 18.12 -6.73 -10.26
N ASN A 209 16.81 -6.96 -10.05
CA ASN A 209 16.20 -8.27 -10.26
C ASN A 209 16.34 -8.76 -11.71
N VAL A 210 16.18 -7.86 -12.68
CA VAL A 210 16.34 -8.23 -14.10
C VAL A 210 17.81 -8.43 -14.45
N LEU A 211 18.67 -7.47 -14.10
CA LEU A 211 20.08 -7.46 -14.51
C LEU A 211 20.89 -8.59 -13.87
N PHE A 212 20.54 -9.03 -12.66
CA PHE A 212 21.27 -10.07 -11.94
C PHE A 212 20.55 -11.44 -11.92
N GLY A 213 19.52 -11.63 -12.74
CA GLY A 213 18.81 -12.92 -12.86
C GLY A 213 18.05 -13.33 -11.59
N LEU A 214 17.40 -12.38 -10.94
CA LEU A 214 16.51 -12.59 -9.79
C LEU A 214 17.20 -13.17 -8.53
N PRO A 215 18.27 -12.56 -7.99
CA PRO A 215 18.86 -13.02 -6.75
C PRO A 215 17.85 -12.96 -5.60
N LEU A 216 17.77 -14.00 -4.77
CA LEU A 216 16.79 -14.10 -3.68
C LEU A 216 16.80 -12.88 -2.76
N ALA A 217 17.99 -12.40 -2.36
CA ALA A 217 18.11 -11.24 -1.47
C ALA A 217 17.54 -9.96 -2.12
N VAL A 218 17.75 -9.76 -3.43
CA VAL A 218 17.23 -8.59 -4.17
C VAL A 218 15.71 -8.72 -4.35
N ALA A 219 15.19 -9.91 -4.65
CA ALA A 219 13.76 -10.15 -4.76
C ALA A 219 13.03 -9.89 -3.44
N VAL A 220 13.59 -10.34 -2.31
CA VAL A 220 13.06 -10.06 -0.96
C VAL A 220 13.13 -8.56 -0.65
N ALA A 221 14.26 -7.91 -0.95
CA ALA A 221 14.42 -6.47 -0.76
C ALA A 221 13.44 -5.66 -1.63
N HIS A 222 13.16 -6.10 -2.87
CA HIS A 222 12.16 -5.47 -3.76
C HIS A 222 10.75 -5.54 -3.16
N ASN A 223 10.36 -6.66 -2.57
CA ASN A 223 9.09 -6.78 -1.84
C ASN A 223 9.03 -5.84 -0.62
N ALA A 224 10.11 -5.76 0.16
CA ALA A 224 10.21 -4.85 1.30
C ALA A 224 10.18 -3.37 0.86
N GLY A 225 10.86 -3.04 -0.24
CA GLY A 225 10.81 -1.71 -0.86
C GLY A 225 9.40 -1.33 -1.32
N GLY A 226 8.66 -2.28 -1.91
CA GLY A 226 7.24 -2.10 -2.25
C GLY A 226 6.38 -1.79 -1.02
N ALA A 227 6.62 -2.49 0.09
CA ALA A 227 5.98 -2.20 1.36
C ALA A 227 6.31 -0.79 1.86
N ALA A 228 7.58 -0.39 1.85
CA ALA A 228 8.02 0.93 2.29
C ALA A 228 7.43 2.05 1.43
N LEU A 229 7.37 1.87 0.11
CA LEU A 229 6.74 2.82 -0.81
C LEU A 229 5.24 2.94 -0.54
N LEU A 230 4.54 1.82 -0.33
CA LEU A 230 3.12 1.79 0.00
C LEU A 230 2.84 2.52 1.33
N LEU A 231 3.62 2.24 2.39
CA LEU A 231 3.49 2.94 3.68
C LEU A 231 3.77 4.44 3.56
N THR A 232 4.73 4.83 2.73
CA THR A 232 4.99 6.25 2.42
C THR A 232 3.76 6.89 1.77
N LEU A 233 3.08 6.20 0.84
CA LEU A 233 1.85 6.68 0.22
C LEU A 233 0.67 6.71 1.19
N VAL A 234 0.57 5.77 2.12
CA VAL A 234 -0.41 5.82 3.23
C VAL A 234 -0.17 7.05 4.08
N LEU A 235 1.08 7.34 4.45
CA LEU A 235 1.46 8.53 5.22
C LEU A 235 1.10 9.83 4.47
N VAL A 236 1.44 9.92 3.18
CA VAL A 236 1.08 11.08 2.33
C VAL A 236 -0.44 11.27 2.28
N ASN A 237 -1.21 10.18 2.08
CA ASN A 237 -2.68 10.25 2.06
C ASN A 237 -3.26 10.62 3.42
N TYR A 238 -2.66 10.14 4.51
CA TYR A 238 -3.05 10.52 5.87
C TYR A 238 -2.92 12.02 6.06
N HIS A 239 -1.77 12.61 5.74
CA HIS A 239 -1.55 14.05 5.81
C HIS A 239 -2.45 14.85 4.86
N ALA A 240 -2.71 14.34 3.66
CA ALA A 240 -3.54 15.02 2.67
C ALA A 240 -5.05 15.05 3.03
N ARG A 241 -5.56 14.09 3.82
CA ARG A 241 -7.01 13.97 4.13
C ARG A 241 -7.46 14.55 5.46
N ALA A 242 -6.55 14.77 6.35
CA ALA A 242 -6.87 15.05 7.74
C ALA A 242 -7.49 16.44 8.00
N VAL A 243 -7.54 17.29 7.00
CA VAL A 243 -8.20 18.60 7.05
C VAL A 243 -9.72 18.48 7.07
N LEU A 244 -10.29 17.45 6.43
CA LEU A 244 -11.74 17.28 6.39
C LEU A 244 -12.35 16.95 7.77
N VAL A 245 -11.58 16.34 8.67
CA VAL A 245 -12.03 16.01 10.02
C VAL A 245 -12.06 17.24 10.92
N ARG A 246 -11.10 18.16 10.79
CA ARG A 246 -11.06 19.41 11.58
C ARG A 246 -12.15 20.41 11.19
N ALA A 247 -12.54 20.46 9.91
CA ALA A 247 -13.63 21.34 9.45
C ALA A 247 -15.02 20.86 9.94
N ARG A 248 -15.14 19.62 10.39
CA ARG A 248 -16.38 19.03 10.94
C ARG A 248 -16.44 19.00 12.47
N ALA A 249 -15.33 19.28 13.17
CA ALA A 249 -15.39 19.45 14.61
C ALA A 249 -16.15 20.73 14.94
N PRO A 250 -17.21 20.66 15.76
CA PRO A 250 -17.91 21.88 16.19
C PRO A 250 -16.87 22.78 16.86
N ARG A 251 -16.87 24.07 16.51
CA ARG A 251 -16.15 25.09 17.26
C ARG A 251 -16.72 25.04 18.67
N PHE A 252 -16.04 24.39 19.58
CA PHE A 252 -16.29 24.59 21.02
C PHE A 252 -16.11 26.09 21.24
N SER A 253 -17.23 26.77 21.49
CA SER A 253 -17.23 28.13 21.98
C SER A 253 -16.28 28.20 23.17
N ARG A 254 -15.32 29.09 23.10
CA ARG A 254 -14.52 29.45 24.27
C ARG A 254 -15.51 29.81 25.38
N TRP A 255 -15.67 28.94 26.33
CA TRP A 255 -16.21 29.35 27.60
C TRP A 255 -15.14 30.26 28.23
N THR A 256 -15.28 31.56 27.99
CA THR A 256 -14.62 32.58 28.83
C THR A 256 -15.27 32.45 30.20
N TYR A 257 -14.57 31.83 31.14
CA TYR A 257 -14.85 32.03 32.55
C TYR A 257 -14.63 33.52 32.82
N SER A 258 -15.71 34.28 32.85
CA SER A 258 -15.70 35.62 33.41
C SER A 258 -15.57 35.47 34.91
N LEU A 259 -14.38 35.64 35.42
CA LEU A 259 -14.14 35.93 36.83
C LEU A 259 -14.67 37.35 37.10
N LYS A 260 -15.98 37.48 37.28
CA LYS A 260 -16.60 38.64 37.90
C LYS A 260 -17.16 38.19 39.24
N GLY A 261 -16.54 38.62 40.31
CA GLY A 261 -17.05 38.44 41.65
C GLY A 261 -16.06 38.58 42.75
N GLU A 262 -15.14 39.56 42.68
CA GLU A 262 -14.55 40.10 43.93
C GLU A 262 -15.29 41.43 44.26
N GLN A 263 -16.17 41.34 45.22
CA GLN A 263 -16.65 42.54 45.92
C GLN A 263 -15.64 42.94 46.97
N PRO A 264 -15.21 44.22 47.02
CA PRO A 264 -14.34 44.69 48.11
C PRO A 264 -15.15 44.86 49.39
N TRP A 265 -14.65 44.25 50.45
CA TRP A 265 -15.06 44.59 51.82
C TRP A 265 -14.87 46.08 52.07
N ARG A 266 -15.92 46.77 52.52
CA ARG A 266 -15.83 48.09 53.19
C ARG A 266 -16.11 47.92 54.67
N PRO A 267 -15.39 48.70 55.53
CA PRO A 267 -15.42 48.57 56.95
C PRO A 267 -16.74 49.09 57.56
#